data_0bbc9e3c2b7091da62ecae5054bba82a
#
_entry.id   0bbc9e3c2b7091da62ecae5054bba82a
#
_cell.length_a   1.000
_cell.length_b   1.000
_cell.length_c   1.000
_cell.angle_alpha   90.00
_cell.angle_beta   90.00
_cell.angle_gamma   90.00
#
_symmetry.space_group_name_H-M   'P 1'
#
loop_
_entity.id
_entity.type
_entity.pdbx_description
1 polymer ?
#
loop_
_entity_poly.entity_id
_entity_poly.type
_entity_poly.pdbx_seq_one_letter_code
_entity_poly.pdbx_strand_id
1 'polypeptide(L)'
;MRNILQDMNPPALKQAIEANTIESFKTWGKWARLEHQQDPEIAWTASDIPFFLFNVVLGLVPESGVTAAESLKTVVNATSRARTRKLPMGWWVGLTNPDPGLGQLLEDQGWFHAATLTGMAVELQTLEAPASLPSGLTLSTVKDEESLETWCQIMTSVSDFPDFAADAWLD
;
A
#
# COMPACT_ATOMS: atom_id res chain seq x y z
N MET A 1 15.12 -13.25 -13.32
CA MET A 1 15.10 -11.98 -14.08
C MET A 1 13.81 -11.28 -13.73
N ARG A 2 13.83 -10.03 -13.29
CA ARG A 2 12.62 -9.25 -13.13
C ARG A 2 12.07 -8.95 -14.54
N ASN A 3 10.82 -9.30 -14.80
CA ASN A 3 10.18 -8.96 -16.06
C ASN A 3 10.01 -7.43 -16.10
N ILE A 4 10.73 -6.79 -17.00
CA ILE A 4 10.52 -5.36 -17.30
C ILE A 4 9.27 -5.27 -18.17
N LEU A 5 8.33 -4.40 -17.76
CA LEU A 5 7.12 -4.13 -18.55
C LEU A 5 7.54 -3.59 -19.93
N GLN A 6 7.06 -4.23 -21.00
CA GLN A 6 7.32 -3.83 -22.37
C GLN A 6 6.13 -3.10 -22.99
N ASP A 7 4.95 -3.35 -22.46
CA ASP A 7 3.70 -2.78 -22.96
C ASP A 7 3.34 -1.53 -22.14
N MET A 8 3.32 -0.38 -22.81
CA MET A 8 3.01 0.93 -22.20
C MET A 8 1.57 1.37 -22.42
N ASN A 9 0.70 0.48 -22.89
CA ASN A 9 -0.72 0.83 -23.01
C ASN A 9 -1.37 1.06 -21.61
N PRO A 10 -2.43 1.89 -21.53
CA PRO A 10 -3.03 2.24 -20.24
C PRO A 10 -3.49 1.05 -19.37
N PRO A 11 -4.07 -0.03 -19.90
CA PRO A 11 -4.39 -1.21 -19.12
C PRO A 11 -3.16 -1.89 -18.48
N ALA A 12 -2.08 -2.09 -19.26
CA ALA A 12 -0.86 -2.71 -18.77
C ALA A 12 -0.17 -1.84 -17.70
N LEU A 13 -0.15 -0.52 -17.88
CA LEU A 13 0.38 0.42 -16.89
C LEU A 13 -0.42 0.37 -15.59
N LYS A 14 -1.76 0.35 -15.65
CA LYS A 14 -2.60 0.23 -14.45
C LYS A 14 -2.30 -1.04 -13.67
N GLN A 15 -2.22 -2.17 -14.36
CA GLN A 15 -1.88 -3.46 -13.74
C GLN A 15 -0.47 -3.43 -13.11
N ALA A 16 0.50 -2.85 -13.79
CA ALA A 16 1.88 -2.77 -13.28
C ALA A 16 1.98 -1.88 -12.05
N ILE A 17 1.31 -0.73 -12.03
CA ILE A 17 1.27 0.18 -10.88
C ILE A 17 0.65 -0.52 -9.68
N GLU A 18 -0.49 -1.18 -9.88
CA GLU A 18 -1.18 -1.90 -8.81
C GLU A 18 -0.35 -3.08 -8.28
N ALA A 19 0.20 -3.90 -9.18
CA ALA A 19 1.08 -5.00 -8.80
C ALA A 19 2.31 -4.51 -8.01
N ASN A 20 2.90 -3.38 -8.40
CA ASN A 20 4.02 -2.78 -7.67
C ASN A 20 3.61 -2.32 -6.26
N THR A 21 2.42 -1.73 -6.12
CA THR A 21 1.88 -1.34 -4.82
C THR A 21 1.70 -2.55 -3.91
N ILE A 22 1.06 -3.61 -4.41
CA ILE A 22 0.85 -4.85 -3.66
C ILE A 22 2.19 -5.47 -3.24
N GLU A 23 3.17 -5.55 -4.15
CA GLU A 23 4.50 -6.08 -3.84
C GLU A 23 5.25 -5.23 -2.80
N SER A 24 5.06 -3.91 -2.80
CA SER A 24 5.62 -3.03 -1.76
C SER A 24 5.08 -3.39 -0.39
N PHE A 25 3.78 -3.57 -0.25
CA PHE A 25 3.17 -4.00 1.02
C PHE A 25 3.58 -5.42 1.42
N LYS A 26 3.72 -6.36 0.48
CA LYS A 26 4.23 -7.70 0.78
C LYS A 26 5.66 -7.69 1.33
N THR A 27 6.46 -6.71 0.92
CA THR A 27 7.83 -6.57 1.44
C THR A 27 7.81 -6.26 2.94
N TRP A 28 6.82 -5.53 3.42
CA TRP A 28 6.63 -5.26 4.85
C TRP A 28 6.26 -6.53 5.65
N GLY A 29 5.67 -7.54 5.01
CA GLY A 29 5.41 -8.84 5.64
C GLY A 29 6.66 -9.63 6.08
N LYS A 30 7.86 -9.12 5.77
CA LYS A 30 9.13 -9.63 6.33
C LYS A 30 9.44 -9.09 7.72
N TRP A 31 8.73 -8.06 8.12
CA TRP A 31 8.85 -7.48 9.46
C TRP A 31 8.07 -8.33 10.47
N ALA A 32 8.71 -8.71 11.56
CA ALA A 32 8.16 -9.66 12.55
C ALA A 32 6.85 -9.19 13.21
N ARG A 33 6.61 -7.88 13.24
CA ARG A 33 5.38 -7.28 13.80
C ARG A 33 4.20 -7.25 12.83
N LEU A 34 4.40 -7.63 11.57
CA LEU A 34 3.38 -7.53 10.55
C LEU A 34 3.03 -8.90 9.98
N GLU A 35 1.78 -9.30 10.14
CA GLU A 35 1.21 -10.47 9.50
C GLU A 35 0.78 -10.11 8.07
N HIS A 36 1.26 -10.87 7.10
CA HIS A 36 0.73 -10.81 5.75
C HIS A 36 -0.06 -12.07 5.47
N GLN A 37 -1.31 -11.90 5.05
CA GLN A 37 -2.17 -13.00 4.64
C GLN A 37 -2.69 -12.75 3.23
N GLN A 38 -2.75 -13.81 2.47
CA GLN A 38 -3.32 -13.79 1.13
C GLN A 38 -4.31 -14.95 1.02
N ASP A 39 -5.58 -14.58 0.94
CA ASP A 39 -6.65 -15.49 0.53
C ASP A 39 -6.84 -15.35 -1.01
N PRO A 40 -7.53 -16.29 -1.69
CA PRO A 40 -7.78 -16.18 -3.12
C PRO A 40 -8.47 -14.87 -3.54
N GLU A 41 -9.27 -14.30 -2.66
CA GLU A 41 -10.11 -13.12 -2.94
C GLU A 41 -9.50 -11.81 -2.42
N ILE A 42 -8.61 -11.86 -1.41
CA ILE A 42 -8.15 -10.68 -0.70
C ILE A 42 -6.74 -10.86 -0.14
N ALA A 43 -5.88 -9.88 -0.33
CA ALA A 43 -4.61 -9.77 0.36
C ALA A 43 -4.71 -8.70 1.44
N TRP A 44 -4.15 -8.93 2.61
CA TRP A 44 -4.16 -7.96 3.69
C TRP A 44 -2.92 -8.06 4.58
N THR A 45 -2.58 -6.94 5.20
CA THR A 45 -1.56 -6.87 6.23
C THR A 45 -2.22 -6.52 7.56
N ALA A 46 -1.69 -7.02 8.64
CA ALA A 46 -2.14 -6.70 9.98
C ALA A 46 -1.00 -6.67 10.97
N SER A 47 -1.10 -5.75 11.92
CA SER A 47 -0.14 -5.58 13.01
C SER A 47 -0.88 -5.26 14.32
N ASP A 48 -0.15 -5.12 15.41
CA ASP A 48 -0.62 -4.57 16.68
C ASP A 48 -0.52 -3.05 16.74
N ILE A 49 0.05 -2.42 15.71
CA ILE A 49 0.31 -0.99 15.67
C ILE A 49 -0.96 -0.25 15.23
N PRO A 50 -1.42 0.76 15.99
CA PRO A 50 -2.68 1.45 15.73
C PRO A 50 -2.56 2.49 14.59
N PHE A 51 -1.97 2.09 13.47
CA PHE A 51 -1.81 2.91 12.28
C PHE A 51 -2.31 2.20 11.04
N PHE A 52 -3.14 2.87 10.25
CA PHE A 52 -3.86 2.24 9.14
C PHE A 52 -2.92 1.67 8.07
N LEU A 53 -1.74 2.25 7.84
CA LEU A 53 -0.77 1.75 6.85
C LEU A 53 -0.17 0.39 7.21
N PHE A 54 -0.19 0.00 8.47
CA PHE A 54 0.26 -1.32 8.92
C PHE A 54 -0.89 -2.34 8.99
N ASN A 55 -2.13 -1.90 8.76
CA ASN A 55 -3.34 -2.71 8.77
C ASN A 55 -4.13 -2.41 7.50
N VAL A 56 -3.72 -3.01 6.38
CA VAL A 56 -4.25 -2.67 5.05
C VAL A 56 -4.83 -3.88 4.35
N VAL A 57 -6.03 -3.70 3.82
CA VAL A 57 -6.59 -4.58 2.80
C VAL A 57 -6.09 -4.10 1.44
N LEU A 58 -5.41 -4.98 0.70
CA LEU A 58 -4.72 -4.67 -0.56
C LEU A 58 -5.56 -4.99 -1.81
N GLY A 59 -6.85 -4.89 -1.69
CA GLY A 59 -7.76 -5.07 -2.80
C GLY A 59 -8.37 -6.46 -2.89
N LEU A 60 -9.41 -6.54 -3.69
CA LEU A 60 -9.94 -7.79 -4.21
C LEU A 60 -8.99 -8.23 -5.31
N VAL A 61 -8.48 -9.45 -5.24
CA VAL A 61 -7.81 -10.08 -6.38
C VAL A 61 -8.93 -10.70 -7.23
N PRO A 62 -9.35 -10.07 -8.31
CA PRO A 62 -10.40 -10.67 -9.10
C PRO A 62 -9.81 -11.77 -9.98
N GLU A 63 -10.08 -12.98 -9.66
CA GLU A 63 -10.28 -13.93 -10.75
C GLU A 63 -11.53 -13.44 -11.50
N SER A 64 -11.43 -13.32 -12.80
CA SER A 64 -12.49 -12.84 -13.69
C SER A 64 -13.84 -13.47 -13.32
N GLY A 65 -14.77 -12.69 -12.79
CA GLY A 65 -16.11 -13.14 -12.49
C GLY A 65 -16.65 -12.93 -11.08
N VAL A 66 -15.96 -12.17 -10.22
CA VAL A 66 -16.45 -11.83 -8.87
C VAL A 66 -17.77 -11.06 -8.98
N THR A 67 -18.80 -11.59 -8.38
CA THR A 67 -20.12 -10.96 -8.34
C THR A 67 -20.19 -9.88 -7.28
N ALA A 68 -21.08 -8.90 -7.41
CA ALA A 68 -21.32 -7.89 -6.36
C ALA A 68 -21.66 -8.52 -4.99
N ALA A 69 -22.30 -9.69 -4.96
CA ALA A 69 -22.61 -10.41 -3.73
C ALA A 69 -21.35 -10.96 -3.05
N GLU A 70 -20.39 -11.45 -3.82
CA GLU A 70 -19.09 -11.92 -3.31
C GLU A 70 -18.25 -10.74 -2.79
N SER A 71 -18.20 -9.63 -3.52
CA SER A 71 -17.58 -8.39 -3.07
C SER A 71 -18.17 -7.92 -1.73
N LEU A 72 -19.49 -7.91 -1.61
CA LEU A 72 -20.17 -7.55 -0.37
C LEU A 72 -19.77 -8.47 0.78
N LYS A 73 -19.75 -9.78 0.57
CA LYS A 73 -19.36 -10.76 1.61
C LYS A 73 -17.91 -10.50 2.07
N THR A 74 -17.01 -10.24 1.15
CA THR A 74 -15.60 -9.96 1.45
C THR A 74 -15.45 -8.67 2.23
N VAL A 75 -16.14 -7.59 1.82
CA VAL A 75 -16.15 -6.30 2.55
C VAL A 75 -16.71 -6.46 3.96
N VAL A 76 -17.83 -7.16 4.14
CA VAL A 76 -18.43 -7.40 5.46
C VAL A 76 -17.48 -8.19 6.36
N ASN A 77 -16.83 -9.23 5.85
CA ASN A 77 -15.87 -10.01 6.60
C ASN A 77 -14.65 -9.19 7.03
N ALA A 78 -14.07 -8.41 6.13
CA ALA A 78 -12.93 -7.53 6.42
C ALA A 78 -13.31 -6.46 7.45
N THR A 79 -14.49 -5.83 7.30
CA THR A 79 -15.02 -4.85 8.24
C THR A 79 -15.22 -5.46 9.64
N SER A 80 -15.72 -6.67 9.73
CA SER A 80 -15.91 -7.37 11.01
C SER A 80 -14.56 -7.65 11.68
N ARG A 81 -13.55 -8.06 10.93
CA ARG A 81 -12.17 -8.24 11.43
C ARG A 81 -11.59 -6.94 11.96
N ALA A 82 -11.73 -5.83 11.20
CA ALA A 82 -11.28 -4.50 11.61
C ALA A 82 -11.92 -4.08 12.95
N ARG A 83 -13.23 -4.22 13.07
CA ARG A 83 -13.97 -3.89 14.31
C ARG A 83 -13.54 -4.76 15.49
N THR A 84 -13.30 -6.04 15.28
CA THR A 84 -12.84 -6.96 16.32
C THR A 84 -11.45 -6.61 16.83
N ARG A 85 -10.55 -6.22 15.95
CA ARG A 85 -9.20 -5.79 16.31
C ARG A 85 -9.15 -4.44 16.99
N LYS A 86 -10.16 -3.58 16.80
CA LYS A 86 -10.22 -2.20 17.32
C LYS A 86 -9.01 -1.35 16.91
N LEU A 87 -8.43 -1.64 15.75
CA LEU A 87 -7.29 -0.93 15.18
C LEU A 87 -7.73 -0.21 13.91
N PRO A 88 -7.16 0.97 13.64
CA PRO A 88 -7.36 1.62 12.35
C PRO A 88 -6.94 0.69 11.21
N MET A 89 -7.79 0.56 10.20
CA MET A 89 -7.49 -0.20 9.00
C MET A 89 -7.71 0.64 7.76
N GLY A 90 -6.86 0.46 6.75
CA GLY A 90 -7.01 1.02 5.42
C GLY A 90 -7.54 -0.02 4.44
N TRP A 91 -8.19 0.44 3.39
CA TRP A 91 -8.53 -0.37 2.23
C TRP A 91 -7.96 0.31 0.98
N TRP A 92 -7.06 -0.38 0.31
CA TRP A 92 -6.52 0.09 -0.95
C TRP A 92 -7.42 -0.37 -2.10
N VAL A 93 -8.18 0.56 -2.68
CA VAL A 93 -8.99 0.28 -3.86
C VAL A 93 -8.12 0.46 -5.10
N GLY A 94 -7.76 -0.64 -5.74
CA GLY A 94 -6.84 -0.65 -6.87
C GLY A 94 -7.47 -0.13 -8.17
N LEU A 95 -6.61 0.19 -9.12
CA LEU A 95 -6.98 0.73 -10.44
C LEU A 95 -7.64 -0.32 -11.35
N THR A 96 -7.39 -1.59 -11.06
CA THR A 96 -7.89 -2.73 -11.85
C THR A 96 -9.07 -3.43 -11.19
N ASN A 97 -9.59 -2.84 -10.11
CA ASN A 97 -10.75 -3.40 -9.42
C ASN A 97 -11.94 -3.55 -10.40
N PRO A 98 -12.47 -4.77 -10.54
CA PRO A 98 -13.56 -5.05 -11.47
C PRO A 98 -14.90 -4.48 -11.01
N ASP A 99 -15.05 -4.19 -9.72
CA ASP A 99 -16.30 -3.66 -9.16
C ASP A 99 -16.21 -2.13 -9.01
N PRO A 100 -16.80 -1.37 -9.95
CA PRO A 100 -16.80 0.09 -9.86
C PRO A 100 -17.60 0.61 -8.66
N GLY A 101 -18.42 -0.23 -8.02
CA GLY A 101 -19.22 0.08 -6.85
C GLY A 101 -18.50 -0.16 -5.53
N LEU A 102 -17.27 -0.72 -5.52
CA LEU A 102 -16.59 -1.10 -4.28
C LEU A 102 -16.40 0.08 -3.32
N GLY A 103 -16.08 1.26 -3.83
CA GLY A 103 -15.96 2.46 -2.98
C GLY A 103 -17.24 2.76 -2.22
N GLN A 104 -18.38 2.81 -2.91
CA GLN A 104 -19.68 3.02 -2.30
C GLN A 104 -20.04 1.91 -1.31
N LEU A 105 -19.76 0.67 -1.68
CA LEU A 105 -20.01 -0.48 -0.80
C LEU A 105 -19.21 -0.40 0.52
N LEU A 106 -17.97 0.06 0.45
CA LEU A 106 -17.15 0.31 1.63
C LEU A 106 -17.75 1.42 2.50
N GLU A 107 -18.18 2.53 1.90
CA GLU A 107 -18.83 3.63 2.62
C GLU A 107 -20.13 3.17 3.31
N ASP A 108 -20.94 2.37 2.64
CA ASP A 108 -22.16 1.78 3.20
C ASP A 108 -21.87 0.87 4.41
N GLN A 109 -20.67 0.30 4.49
CA GLN A 109 -20.21 -0.51 5.63
C GLN A 109 -19.47 0.31 6.70
N GLY A 110 -19.45 1.64 6.55
CA GLY A 110 -18.89 2.56 7.56
C GLY A 110 -17.41 2.85 7.39
N TRP A 111 -16.83 2.55 6.22
CA TRP A 111 -15.53 3.09 5.83
C TRP A 111 -15.71 4.51 5.30
N PHE A 112 -14.64 5.28 5.26
CA PHE A 112 -14.66 6.61 4.65
C PHE A 112 -13.54 6.75 3.63
N HIS A 113 -13.79 7.49 2.58
CA HIS A 113 -12.78 7.80 1.57
C HIS A 113 -11.73 8.75 2.17
N ALA A 114 -10.54 8.27 2.39
CA ALA A 114 -9.46 9.05 3.03
C ALA A 114 -8.70 9.90 2.00
N ALA A 115 -8.31 9.31 0.87
CA ALA A 115 -7.54 9.99 -0.16
C ALA A 115 -7.61 9.26 -1.51
N THR A 116 -7.33 10.00 -2.58
CA THR A 116 -7.04 9.43 -3.90
C THR A 116 -5.58 9.71 -4.23
N LEU A 117 -4.81 8.66 -4.47
CA LEU A 117 -3.41 8.75 -4.85
C LEU A 117 -3.25 8.59 -6.36
N THR A 118 -2.48 9.47 -6.98
CA THR A 118 -2.19 9.41 -8.41
C THR A 118 -1.11 8.36 -8.67
N GLY A 119 -1.45 7.29 -9.40
CA GLY A 119 -0.47 6.34 -9.90
C GLY A 119 0.37 6.96 -11.01
N MET A 120 1.67 6.80 -10.94
CA MET A 120 2.62 7.31 -11.93
C MET A 120 3.53 6.20 -12.43
N ALA A 121 3.87 6.28 -13.72
CA ALA A 121 4.86 5.41 -14.35
C ALA A 121 5.73 6.22 -15.30
N VAL A 122 6.97 5.79 -15.48
CA VAL A 122 7.91 6.42 -16.41
C VAL A 122 8.67 5.36 -17.18
N GLU A 123 8.91 5.63 -18.44
CA GLU A 123 9.76 4.78 -19.27
C GLU A 123 11.23 4.98 -18.90
N LEU A 124 11.87 3.93 -18.38
CA LEU A 124 13.25 4.02 -17.88
C LEU A 124 14.26 4.36 -18.97
N GLN A 125 13.98 4.02 -20.23
CA GLN A 125 14.89 4.32 -21.37
C GLN A 125 14.88 5.80 -21.73
N THR A 126 13.83 6.53 -21.37
CA THR A 126 13.70 7.98 -21.62
C THR A 126 14.19 8.84 -20.46
N LEU A 127 14.55 8.21 -19.34
CA LEU A 127 15.12 8.95 -18.21
C LEU A 127 16.51 9.47 -18.59
N GLU A 128 16.66 10.77 -18.58
CA GLU A 128 17.97 11.39 -18.65
C GLU A 128 18.80 11.01 -17.41
N ALA A 129 20.11 10.95 -17.58
CA ALA A 129 21.00 10.76 -16.43
C ALA A 129 20.65 11.79 -15.34
N PRO A 130 20.61 11.41 -14.06
CA PRO A 130 20.26 12.33 -13.01
C PRO A 130 21.16 13.56 -13.06
N ALA A 131 20.56 14.74 -13.07
CA ALA A 131 21.29 15.97 -12.89
C ALA A 131 22.13 15.89 -11.61
N SER A 132 23.26 16.56 -11.57
CA SER A 132 24.04 16.68 -10.34
C SER A 132 23.13 17.17 -9.21
N LEU A 133 23.30 16.61 -8.04
CA LEU A 133 22.58 17.09 -6.85
C LEU A 133 22.78 18.60 -6.70
N PRO A 134 21.74 19.35 -6.34
CA PRO A 134 21.91 20.74 -5.94
C PRO A 134 23.01 20.90 -4.89
N SER A 135 23.73 22.00 -4.94
CA SER A 135 24.81 22.25 -3.98
C SER A 135 24.26 22.23 -2.54
N GLY A 136 24.95 21.54 -1.64
CA GLY A 136 24.53 21.39 -0.24
C GLY A 136 23.62 20.21 0.04
N LEU A 137 23.20 19.43 -0.96
CA LEU A 137 22.47 18.17 -0.77
C LEU A 137 23.44 16.98 -0.87
N THR A 138 23.22 16.01 0.00
CA THR A 138 23.92 14.72 0.01
C THR A 138 22.92 13.59 0.05
N LEU A 139 23.10 12.58 -0.78
CA LEU A 139 22.37 11.32 -0.70
C LEU A 139 23.19 10.34 0.13
N SER A 140 22.59 9.79 1.15
CA SER A 140 23.17 8.73 1.96
C SER A 140 22.23 7.54 2.05
N THR A 141 22.81 6.35 2.22
CA THR A 141 22.02 5.13 2.45
C THR A 141 21.91 4.93 3.96
N VAL A 142 20.72 4.52 4.42
CA VAL A 142 20.52 4.08 5.80
C VAL A 142 21.34 2.80 6.02
N LYS A 143 22.26 2.79 6.99
CA LYS A 143 23.22 1.69 7.21
C LYS A 143 23.29 1.25 8.67
N ASP A 144 22.87 2.07 9.59
CA ASP A 144 22.98 1.92 11.02
C ASP A 144 21.76 2.53 11.73
N GLU A 145 21.67 2.32 13.02
CA GLU A 145 20.56 2.76 13.85
C GLU A 145 20.41 4.30 13.82
N GLU A 146 21.50 5.06 13.91
CA GLU A 146 21.48 6.53 13.88
C GLU A 146 20.89 7.07 12.58
N SER A 147 21.30 6.49 11.45
CA SER A 147 20.77 6.89 10.14
C SER A 147 19.31 6.42 9.94
N LEU A 148 18.90 5.31 10.57
CA LEU A 148 17.51 4.84 10.58
C LEU A 148 16.62 5.79 11.41
N GLU A 149 17.04 6.17 12.60
CA GLU A 149 16.34 7.15 13.44
C GLU A 149 16.12 8.47 12.69
N THR A 150 17.17 8.97 12.04
CA THR A 150 17.10 10.20 11.23
C THR A 150 16.09 10.03 10.08
N TRP A 151 16.09 8.89 9.40
CA TRP A 151 15.13 8.59 8.33
C TRP A 151 13.71 8.53 8.87
N CYS A 152 13.47 7.86 9.99
CA CYS A 152 12.15 7.77 10.64
C CYS A 152 11.62 9.15 11.02
N GLN A 153 12.44 10.01 11.62
CA GLN A 153 12.07 11.39 11.96
C GLN A 153 11.69 12.22 10.73
N ILE A 154 12.44 12.10 9.65
CA ILE A 154 12.12 12.79 8.39
C ILE A 154 10.78 12.26 7.85
N MET A 155 10.60 10.94 7.77
CA MET A 155 9.38 10.32 7.27
C MET A 155 8.14 10.73 8.06
N THR A 156 8.21 10.74 9.37
CA THR A 156 7.09 11.16 10.22
C THR A 156 6.79 12.65 10.05
N SER A 157 7.82 13.50 10.01
CA SER A 157 7.63 14.95 9.90
C SER A 157 7.05 15.40 8.54
N VAL A 158 7.47 14.78 7.42
CA VAL A 158 7.01 15.18 6.09
C VAL A 158 5.70 14.51 5.68
N SER A 159 5.35 13.38 6.30
CA SER A 159 4.14 12.62 5.99
C SER A 159 3.01 12.85 6.99
N ASP A 160 3.24 13.71 7.99
CA ASP A 160 2.29 13.95 9.11
C ASP A 160 1.88 12.63 9.79
N PHE A 161 2.83 11.70 9.93
CA PHE A 161 2.61 10.43 10.61
C PHE A 161 2.75 10.61 12.11
N PRO A 162 2.01 9.85 12.92
CA PRO A 162 2.14 9.93 14.37
C PRO A 162 3.52 9.41 14.82
N ASP A 163 4.07 10.00 15.88
CA ASP A 163 5.40 9.67 16.42
C ASP A 163 5.58 8.17 16.69
N PHE A 164 4.55 7.50 17.19
CA PHE A 164 4.61 6.06 17.43
C PHE A 164 4.82 5.21 16.16
N ALA A 165 4.59 5.76 14.97
CA ALA A 165 4.91 5.07 13.72
C ALA A 165 6.42 5.04 13.47
N ALA A 166 7.16 6.10 13.89
CA ALA A 166 8.62 6.10 13.89
C ALA A 166 9.16 5.04 14.86
N ASP A 167 8.67 5.02 16.09
CA ASP A 167 9.06 4.04 17.10
C ASP A 167 8.86 2.60 16.61
N ALA A 168 7.75 2.38 15.89
CA ALA A 168 7.45 1.07 15.34
C ALA A 168 8.43 0.59 14.26
N TRP A 169 9.05 1.51 13.51
CA TRP A 169 10.07 1.17 12.51
C TRP A 169 11.46 0.94 13.12
N LEU A 170 11.68 1.40 14.35
CA LEU A 170 12.95 1.24 15.07
C LEU A 170 13.01 -0.10 15.84
N ASP A 171 11.88 -0.75 16.11
CA ASP A 171 11.76 -2.08 16.74
C ASP A 171 12.04 -3.22 15.75
#